data_a3b0f5ebf3f81ee1de69954c6c51533e
#
_entry.id   a3b0f5ebf3f81ee1de69954c6c51533e
#
_cell.length_a   1.000
_cell.length_b   1.000
_cell.length_c   1.000
_cell.angle_alpha   90.00
_cell.angle_beta   90.00
_cell.angle_gamma   90.00
#
_symmetry.space_group_name_H-M   'P 1'
#
loop_
_entity.id
_entity.type
_entity.pdbx_description
1 polymer ?
#
loop_
_entity_poly.entity_id
_entity_poly.type
_entity_poly.pdbx_seq_one_letter_code
_entity_poly.pdbx_strand_id
1 'polypeptide(L)'
;MKLSICIPNFNRADHLNNCLNSILISSKKKRNLKFEVCISDNNSNENIVEIVKKYETKIDIKFRKNKKNLGFALNAIEAVKMAQGSYAWLIGNDDLLLPETLSELEKLFEENRDVEYFFINSYFLHSTELKNLQKPINTKEIL
;
A
#
# COMPACT_ATOMS: atom_id res chain seq x y z
N MET A 1 -17.88 1.05 -2.62
CA MET A 1 -17.03 0.69 -1.47
C MET A 1 -15.68 1.37 -1.65
N LYS A 2 -15.02 1.83 -0.59
CA LYS A 2 -13.70 2.48 -0.62
C LYS A 2 -12.71 1.64 0.21
N LEU A 3 -11.48 1.46 -0.32
CA LEU A 3 -10.36 0.80 0.37
C LEU A 3 -9.39 1.86 0.88
N SER A 4 -8.93 1.76 2.11
CA SER A 4 -7.81 2.54 2.63
C SER A 4 -6.58 1.64 2.76
N ILE A 5 -5.52 1.93 2.01
CA ILE A 5 -4.22 1.24 2.11
C ILE A 5 -3.39 2.03 3.12
N CYS A 6 -3.09 1.41 4.26
CA CYS A 6 -2.45 2.06 5.40
C CYS A 6 -0.98 1.63 5.50
N ILE A 7 -0.06 2.59 5.44
CA ILE A 7 1.38 2.36 5.33
C ILE A 7 2.09 3.08 6.48
N PRO A 8 2.57 2.36 7.52
CA PRO A 8 3.51 2.92 8.47
C PRO A 8 4.90 3.01 7.82
N ASN A 9 5.54 4.17 7.90
CA ASN A 9 6.87 4.40 7.35
C ASN A 9 7.85 4.90 8.41
N PHE A 10 9.12 4.48 8.30
CA PHE A 10 10.24 5.03 9.08
C PHE A 10 11.57 4.79 8.37
N ASN A 11 12.28 5.87 7.97
CA ASN A 11 13.62 5.85 7.36
C ASN A 11 13.78 4.84 6.21
N ARG A 12 12.81 4.79 5.27
CA ARG A 12 12.79 3.86 4.13
C ARG A 12 12.19 4.53 2.90
N ALA A 13 12.75 5.66 2.46
CA ALA A 13 12.25 6.43 1.33
C ALA A 13 12.18 5.62 0.03
N ASP A 14 13.23 4.83 -0.28
CA ASP A 14 13.27 4.02 -1.51
C ASP A 14 12.24 2.89 -1.49
N HIS A 15 12.04 2.23 -0.34
CA HIS A 15 11.03 1.18 -0.19
C HIS A 15 9.63 1.77 -0.36
N LEU A 16 9.34 2.89 0.31
CA LEU A 16 8.07 3.59 0.16
C LEU A 16 7.82 4.02 -1.30
N ASN A 17 8.87 4.52 -1.99
CA ASN A 17 8.75 4.87 -3.40
C ASN A 17 8.37 3.67 -4.27
N ASN A 18 8.98 2.49 -4.04
CA ASN A 18 8.66 1.27 -4.76
C ASN A 18 7.25 0.76 -4.44
N CYS A 19 6.86 0.80 -3.15
CA CYS A 19 5.51 0.46 -2.71
C CYS A 19 4.45 1.34 -3.41
N LEU A 20 4.60 2.66 -3.37
CA LEU A 20 3.68 3.60 -4.02
C LEU A 20 3.63 3.42 -5.54
N ASN A 21 4.77 3.12 -6.17
CA ASN A 21 4.81 2.82 -7.60
C ASN A 21 4.02 1.54 -7.93
N SER A 22 4.14 0.50 -7.12
CA SER A 22 3.39 -0.75 -7.30
C SER A 22 1.88 -0.54 -7.15
N ILE A 23 1.46 0.27 -6.17
CA ILE A 23 0.06 0.68 -6.00
C ILE A 23 -0.43 1.44 -7.23
N LEU A 24 0.35 2.40 -7.74
CA LEU A 24 0.01 3.16 -8.95
C LEU A 24 -0.13 2.25 -10.17
N ILE A 25 0.74 1.26 -10.35
CA ILE A 25 0.65 0.28 -11.45
C ILE A 25 -0.64 -0.54 -11.30
N SER A 26 -0.89 -1.08 -10.12
CA SER A 26 -2.09 -1.87 -9.84
C SER A 26 -3.38 -1.06 -10.02
N SER A 27 -3.35 0.23 -9.69
CA SER A 27 -4.52 1.11 -9.83
C SER A 27 -5.00 1.30 -11.27
N LYS A 28 -4.14 1.10 -12.26
CA LYS A 28 -4.49 1.23 -13.69
C LYS A 28 -5.39 0.11 -14.19
N LYS A 29 -5.44 -1.02 -13.49
CA LYS A 29 -6.23 -2.21 -13.87
C LYS A 29 -7.59 -2.32 -13.18
N LYS A 30 -7.80 -1.59 -12.07
CA LYS A 30 -9.11 -1.52 -11.41
C LYS A 30 -10.13 -0.79 -12.27
N ARG A 31 -11.41 -1.10 -12.10
CA ARG A 31 -12.53 -0.45 -12.82
C ARG A 31 -13.12 0.69 -11.98
N ASN A 32 -13.81 0.35 -10.89
CA ASN A 32 -14.60 1.27 -10.08
C ASN A 32 -14.15 1.34 -8.62
N LEU A 33 -13.20 0.49 -8.18
CA LEU A 33 -12.72 0.50 -6.80
C LEU A 33 -12.16 1.89 -6.46
N LYS A 34 -12.80 2.57 -5.53
CA LYS A 34 -12.25 3.78 -4.93
C LYS A 34 -11.26 3.39 -3.85
N PHE A 35 -10.11 4.00 -3.84
CA PHE A 35 -9.12 3.77 -2.78
C PHE A 35 -8.39 5.06 -2.42
N GLU A 36 -7.80 5.07 -1.26
CA GLU A 36 -6.87 6.06 -0.75
C GLU A 36 -5.65 5.38 -0.15
N VAL A 37 -4.55 6.10 -0.02
CA VAL A 37 -3.34 5.65 0.66
C VAL A 37 -3.10 6.53 1.88
N CYS A 38 -3.03 5.93 3.07
CA CYS A 38 -2.81 6.60 4.34
C CYS A 38 -1.39 6.31 4.82
N ILE A 39 -0.50 7.31 4.79
CA ILE A 39 0.92 7.15 5.15
C ILE A 39 1.16 7.84 6.49
N SER A 40 1.57 7.08 7.51
CA SER A 40 2.05 7.60 8.78
C SER A 40 3.57 7.50 8.85
N ASP A 41 4.25 8.63 8.72
CA ASP A 41 5.70 8.71 8.85
C ASP A 41 6.12 8.89 10.29
N ASN A 42 6.91 7.95 10.80
CA ASN A 42 7.31 7.85 12.20
C ASN A 42 8.48 8.78 12.57
N ASN A 43 8.45 10.01 12.06
CA ASN A 43 9.50 11.02 12.24
C ASN A 43 10.83 10.62 11.57
N SER A 44 10.75 10.24 10.29
CA SER A 44 11.93 9.92 9.48
C SER A 44 12.90 11.10 9.34
N ASN A 45 14.19 10.79 9.27
CA ASN A 45 15.23 11.75 8.90
C ASN A 45 15.30 11.97 7.37
N GLU A 46 14.79 11.02 6.59
CA GLU A 46 14.71 11.09 5.13
C GLU A 46 13.58 12.01 4.67
N ASN A 47 13.71 12.55 3.46
CA ASN A 47 12.70 13.44 2.88
C ASN A 47 11.51 12.67 2.28
N ILE A 48 10.65 12.14 3.13
CA ILE A 48 9.47 11.37 2.74
C ILE A 48 8.44 12.23 1.99
N VAL A 49 8.39 13.53 2.28
CA VAL A 49 7.48 14.48 1.61
C VAL A 49 7.74 14.52 0.10
N GLU A 50 9.00 14.50 -0.35
CA GLU A 50 9.32 14.46 -1.77
C GLU A 50 8.84 13.18 -2.46
N ILE A 51 8.92 12.05 -1.77
CA ILE A 51 8.38 10.79 -2.30
C ILE A 51 6.86 10.91 -2.45
N VAL A 52 6.15 11.39 -1.44
CA VAL A 52 4.69 11.55 -1.50
C VAL A 52 4.27 12.47 -2.66
N LYS A 53 4.94 13.61 -2.84
CA LYS A 53 4.66 14.58 -3.92
C LYS A 53 4.72 13.99 -5.33
N LYS A 54 5.53 12.96 -5.58
CA LYS A 54 5.60 12.28 -6.89
C LYS A 54 4.29 11.56 -7.26
N TYR A 55 3.49 11.21 -6.25
CA TYR A 55 2.30 10.35 -6.43
C TYR A 55 0.99 11.05 -6.09
N GLU A 56 0.96 12.10 -5.27
CA GLU A 56 -0.26 12.77 -4.78
C GLU A 56 -1.19 13.32 -5.88
N THR A 57 -0.65 13.59 -7.08
CA THR A 57 -1.46 13.99 -8.25
C THR A 57 -2.09 12.81 -8.99
N LYS A 58 -1.71 11.57 -8.66
CA LYS A 58 -2.12 10.34 -9.35
C LYS A 58 -2.87 9.38 -8.44
N ILE A 59 -2.66 9.47 -7.14
CA ILE A 59 -3.24 8.64 -6.09
C ILE A 59 -3.76 9.56 -4.98
N ASP A 60 -4.95 9.29 -4.44
CA ASP A 60 -5.46 9.98 -3.25
C ASP A 60 -4.61 9.57 -2.04
N ILE A 61 -3.67 10.45 -1.63
CA ILE A 61 -2.73 10.19 -0.54
C ILE A 61 -3.03 11.11 0.64
N LYS A 62 -3.18 10.52 1.81
CA LYS A 62 -3.16 11.21 3.10
C LYS A 62 -1.82 10.94 3.76
N PHE A 63 -1.08 11.99 4.02
CA PHE A 63 0.25 11.90 4.65
C PHE A 63 0.27 12.63 5.99
N ARG A 64 0.86 11.99 7.00
CA ARG A 64 1.14 12.60 8.30
C ARG A 64 2.52 12.21 8.79
N LYS A 65 3.31 13.20 9.23
CA LYS A 65 4.56 12.98 9.95
C LYS A 65 4.32 13.10 11.46
N ASN A 66 4.70 12.09 12.22
CA ASN A 66 4.61 12.10 13.67
C ASN A 66 5.65 13.06 14.28
N LYS A 67 5.36 13.64 15.45
CA LYS A 67 6.28 14.57 16.13
C LYS A 67 7.52 13.87 16.68
N LYS A 68 7.44 12.55 16.91
CA LYS A 68 8.52 11.68 17.42
C LYS A 68 8.31 10.26 16.89
N ASN A 69 9.36 9.43 17.00
CA ASN A 69 9.22 7.99 16.74
C ASN A 69 8.36 7.34 17.84
N LEU A 70 7.23 6.75 17.45
CA LEU A 70 6.26 6.10 18.34
C LEU A 70 6.50 4.59 18.47
N GLY A 71 7.48 4.03 17.73
CA GLY A 71 7.61 2.59 17.51
C GLY A 71 6.65 2.07 16.44
N PHE A 72 6.87 0.82 16.01
CA PHE A 72 6.13 0.24 14.87
C PHE A 72 4.63 0.15 15.14
N ALA A 73 4.22 -0.45 16.26
CA ALA A 73 2.81 -0.74 16.54
C ALA A 73 1.95 0.54 16.60
N LEU A 74 2.41 1.56 17.32
CA LEU A 74 1.66 2.82 17.40
C LEU A 74 1.66 3.56 16.06
N ASN A 75 2.74 3.52 15.29
CA ASN A 75 2.77 4.12 13.96
C ASN A 75 1.80 3.43 13.00
N ALA A 76 1.66 2.10 13.07
CA ALA A 76 0.66 1.35 12.30
C ALA A 76 -0.77 1.76 12.68
N ILE A 77 -1.06 1.89 13.98
CA ILE A 77 -2.35 2.39 14.46
C ILE A 77 -2.62 3.80 13.93
N GLU A 78 -1.62 4.69 13.94
CA GLU A 78 -1.77 6.05 13.42
C GLU A 78 -2.05 6.07 11.91
N ALA A 79 -1.47 5.14 11.12
CA ALA A 79 -1.83 4.99 9.71
C ALA A 79 -3.29 4.54 9.52
N VAL A 80 -3.75 3.55 10.29
CA VAL A 80 -5.13 3.05 10.24
C VAL A 80 -6.14 4.10 10.69
N LYS A 81 -5.83 4.93 11.69
CA LYS A 81 -6.71 6.03 12.14
C LYS A 81 -7.01 7.07 11.06
N MET A 82 -6.18 7.16 10.01
CA MET A 82 -6.40 8.07 8.89
C MET A 82 -7.39 7.51 7.86
N ALA A 83 -7.69 6.20 7.94
CA ALA A 83 -8.55 5.51 6.98
C ALA A 83 -10.00 6.03 7.00
N GLN A 84 -10.57 6.21 5.81
CA GLN A 84 -11.98 6.58 5.60
C GLN A 84 -12.71 5.58 4.70
N GLY A 85 -12.03 4.50 4.31
CA GLY A 85 -12.61 3.42 3.53
C GLY A 85 -13.49 2.49 4.35
N SER A 86 -14.30 1.70 3.67
CA SER A 86 -15.07 0.60 4.29
C SER A 86 -14.14 -0.48 4.83
N TYR A 87 -12.97 -0.63 4.20
CA TYR A 87 -11.90 -1.52 4.64
C TYR A 87 -10.59 -0.73 4.80
N ALA A 88 -9.83 -1.07 5.84
CA ALA A 88 -8.46 -0.63 6.05
C ALA A 88 -7.50 -1.81 5.86
N TRP A 89 -6.59 -1.70 4.90
CA TRP A 89 -5.57 -2.69 4.62
C TRP A 89 -4.21 -2.19 5.06
N LEU A 90 -3.67 -2.77 6.14
CA LEU A 90 -2.35 -2.44 6.66
C LEU A 90 -1.29 -3.25 5.88
N ILE A 91 -0.36 -2.56 5.24
CA ILE A 91 0.79 -3.13 4.53
C ILE A 91 2.10 -2.49 4.99
N GLY A 92 3.21 -3.19 4.83
CA GLY A 92 4.54 -2.63 5.03
C GLY A 92 4.93 -1.63 3.94
N ASN A 93 5.84 -0.72 4.25
CA ASN A 93 6.41 0.18 3.24
C ASN A 93 7.35 -0.53 2.25
N ASP A 94 7.73 -1.77 2.55
CA ASP A 94 8.54 -2.68 1.73
C ASP A 94 7.68 -3.73 0.98
N ASP A 95 6.37 -3.72 1.18
CA ASP A 95 5.45 -4.57 0.42
C ASP A 95 5.18 -3.99 -0.97
N LEU A 96 5.00 -4.89 -1.95
CA LEU A 96 4.69 -4.54 -3.34
C LEU A 96 3.39 -5.21 -3.78
N LEU A 97 2.50 -4.43 -4.39
CA LEU A 97 1.30 -4.97 -5.00
C LEU A 97 1.62 -5.54 -6.39
N LEU A 98 1.07 -6.72 -6.68
CA LEU A 98 1.04 -7.22 -8.05
C LEU A 98 0.14 -6.32 -8.93
N PRO A 99 0.38 -6.25 -10.24
CA PRO A 99 -0.40 -5.40 -11.13
C PRO A 99 -1.91 -5.64 -11.07
N GLU A 100 -2.34 -6.86 -10.80
CA GLU A 100 -3.74 -7.27 -10.74
C GLU A 100 -4.40 -7.09 -9.37
N THR A 101 -3.64 -6.83 -8.32
CA THR A 101 -4.12 -6.87 -6.92
C THR A 101 -5.37 -6.03 -6.70
N LEU A 102 -5.40 -4.77 -7.11
CA LEU A 102 -6.56 -3.91 -6.87
C LEU A 102 -7.78 -4.32 -7.70
N SER A 103 -7.59 -4.90 -8.89
CA SER A 103 -8.71 -5.43 -9.68
C SER A 103 -9.27 -6.72 -9.11
N GLU A 104 -8.44 -7.57 -8.54
CA GLU A 104 -8.90 -8.80 -7.85
C GLU A 104 -9.59 -8.46 -6.52
N LEU A 105 -9.08 -7.50 -5.75
CA LEU A 105 -9.76 -7.00 -4.56
C LEU A 105 -11.12 -6.38 -4.87
N GLU A 106 -11.25 -5.66 -5.99
CA GLU A 106 -12.53 -5.12 -6.44
C GLU A 106 -13.57 -6.23 -6.65
N LYS A 107 -13.22 -7.30 -7.36
CA LYS A 107 -14.08 -8.47 -7.55
C LYS A 107 -14.44 -9.13 -6.20
N LEU A 108 -13.43 -9.35 -5.36
CA LEU A 108 -13.61 -9.97 -4.05
C LEU A 108 -14.62 -9.19 -3.19
N PHE A 109 -14.54 -7.86 -3.18
CA PHE A 109 -15.46 -7.02 -2.43
C PHE A 109 -16.88 -6.97 -3.04
N GLU A 110 -16.99 -7.08 -4.37
CA GLU A 110 -18.30 -7.13 -5.04
C GLU A 110 -19.03 -8.45 -4.77
N GLU A 111 -18.30 -9.55 -4.74
CA GLU A 111 -18.82 -10.90 -4.51
C GLU A 111 -19.12 -11.19 -3.03
N ASN A 112 -18.46 -10.47 -2.10
CA ASN A 112 -18.51 -10.77 -0.65
C ASN A 112 -18.85 -9.52 0.17
N ARG A 113 -20.01 -8.93 -0.07
CA ARG A 113 -20.40 -7.63 0.53
C ARG A 113 -20.60 -7.66 2.04
N ASP A 114 -20.92 -8.83 2.59
CA ASP A 114 -21.23 -9.03 4.02
C ASP A 114 -20.01 -9.52 4.82
N VAL A 115 -18.84 -9.64 4.18
CA VAL A 115 -17.60 -10.07 4.84
C VAL A 115 -16.90 -8.86 5.45
N GLU A 116 -16.60 -8.94 6.75
CA GLU A 116 -15.97 -7.86 7.51
C GLU A 116 -14.43 -7.93 7.50
N TYR A 117 -13.87 -9.12 7.24
CA TYR A 117 -12.42 -9.34 7.28
C TYR A 117 -11.96 -10.23 6.13
N PHE A 118 -10.86 -9.83 5.46
CA PHE A 118 -10.18 -10.60 4.44
C PHE A 118 -8.72 -10.80 4.83
N PHE A 119 -8.23 -12.02 4.71
CA PHE A 119 -6.80 -12.30 4.77
C PHE A 119 -6.24 -12.31 3.35
N ILE A 120 -5.26 -11.45 3.09
CA ILE A 120 -4.58 -11.35 1.80
C ILE A 120 -3.23 -12.03 1.94
N ASN A 121 -3.02 -13.10 1.19
CA ASN A 121 -1.78 -13.84 1.22
C ASN A 121 -0.63 -13.05 0.54
N SER A 122 0.59 -13.28 1.00
CA SER A 122 1.81 -12.70 0.46
C SER A 122 2.91 -13.75 0.34
N TYR A 123 3.90 -13.48 -0.49
CA TYR A 123 5.11 -14.29 -0.59
C TYR A 123 6.35 -13.40 -0.56
N PHE A 124 7.43 -13.96 -0.08
CA PHE A 124 8.71 -13.26 0.05
C PHE A 124 9.49 -13.32 -1.25
N LEU A 125 10.04 -12.18 -1.66
CA LEU A 125 10.99 -12.07 -2.76
C LEU A 125 12.35 -11.63 -2.22
N HIS A 126 13.43 -12.23 -2.73
CA HIS A 126 14.77 -11.74 -2.45
C HIS A 126 15.03 -10.42 -3.21
N SER A 127 15.81 -9.52 -2.61
CA SER A 127 16.12 -8.20 -3.20
C SER A 127 16.77 -8.27 -4.59
N THR A 128 17.45 -9.39 -4.92
CA THR A 128 18.00 -9.65 -6.25
C THR A 128 16.94 -9.90 -7.31
N GLU A 129 15.75 -10.34 -6.93
CA GLU A 129 14.62 -10.60 -7.83
C GLU A 129 13.81 -9.33 -8.10
N LEU A 130 13.89 -8.30 -7.22
CA LEU A 130 13.24 -7.02 -7.39
C LEU A 130 13.63 -6.29 -8.69
N LYS A 131 14.84 -6.50 -9.19
CA LYS A 131 15.29 -5.95 -10.49
C LYS A 131 14.51 -6.51 -11.68
N ASN A 132 13.84 -7.64 -11.51
CA ASN A 132 13.04 -8.32 -12.53
C ASN A 132 11.52 -8.01 -12.40
N LEU A 133 11.08 -7.31 -11.36
CA LEU A 133 9.65 -6.97 -11.13
C LEU A 133 9.05 -5.99 -12.16
N GLN A 134 9.83 -5.52 -13.14
CA GLN A 134 9.29 -4.82 -14.31
C GLN A 134 8.52 -5.77 -15.26
N LYS A 135 8.67 -7.09 -15.10
CA LYS A 135 7.86 -8.09 -15.78
C LYS A 135 6.75 -8.58 -14.84
N PRO A 136 5.54 -8.82 -15.34
CA PRO A 136 4.48 -9.43 -14.53
C PRO A 136 5.00 -10.75 -13.96
N ILE A 137 4.93 -10.91 -12.65
CA ILE A 137 5.21 -12.21 -12.03
C ILE A 137 4.12 -13.16 -12.55
N ASN A 138 4.53 -14.25 -13.19
CA ASN A 138 3.59 -15.29 -13.59
C ASN A 138 3.13 -16.04 -12.33
N THR A 139 2.02 -15.61 -11.77
CA THR A 139 1.43 -16.19 -10.56
C THR A 139 1.07 -17.67 -10.70
N LYS A 140 0.99 -18.20 -11.95
CA LYS A 140 0.78 -19.63 -12.21
C LYS A 140 2.02 -20.49 -11.98
N GLU A 141 3.20 -19.89 -11.88
CA GLU A 141 4.46 -20.60 -11.59
C GLU A 141 4.80 -20.65 -10.09
N ILE A 142 3.97 -20.00 -9.23
CA ILE A 142 4.20 -19.87 -7.78
C ILE A 142 3.26 -20.78 -6.97
N LEU A 143 2.29 -21.42 -7.60
CA LEU A 143 1.42 -22.44 -7.03
C LEU A 143 1.92 -23.85 -7.49
#